data_0210a81ea895c2872daee7be45e011d8
#
_entry.id   0210a81ea895c2872daee7be45e011d8
#
_cell.length_a   1.000
_cell.length_b   1.000
_cell.length_c   1.000
_cell.angle_alpha   90.00
_cell.angle_beta   90.00
_cell.angle_gamma   90.00
#
_symmetry.space_group_name_H-M   'P 1'
#
loop_
_entity.id
_entity.type
_entity.pdbx_description
1 polymer ?
#
loop_
_entity_poly.entity_id
_entity_poly.type
_entity_poly.pdbx_seq_one_letter_code
_entity_poly.pdbx_strand_id
1 'polypeptide(L)'
;MQNTNREKLGSCGSEDPFLNGVNGMKVIDFQNASCKHCYKCVRNCSVKAISVRHEQAHIMEDHCIHCGKCLEVCPQNAKRFASDLERIKAYIRQNMRIIVSIAPSYLGLMKDQKPGQIVGALRQLGFSEVRETAEGAALVTREYQRLLREGKQKNIITTCCPSVNDLVEKYYPELTDQLAPVVSPMIAHGRLIKKMYGPQTKVVFLGPCIAKKQEAIGDLRVSGAVDAILTFEELEQWMREEQIILSECEELPMANPDCGVNRLYPVSGGVLQSVMLESSEEQNIYHKLYVDGLENCIEMLESLRRGELDHCFIEANVCDGGCVKGPASGNWNVSFVKAKVEMERRVAAHQIAEYEPQAREIPLWKPFAPNPPKEQFPTEEELRVILKETGKYSEKDELNCGACGYATCREKAVAVFQKKAENSMCLPYALSRAESMSNVVMDVTPNLIFIVDREMRIRECNKKAQELFGISREEALERYLYEFIDTADVEEVFQTRESITYKKVQLEQLEMKAEEKIIYIGDMESVLIIYQDITKEEKAKEKHYNLKMETVEMAQRVIDKQMMVAQEIAGLLGETTAETKVTLTKLRDSILLDGEGE
;
A
#
# COMPACT_ATOMS: atom_id res chain seq x y z
N MET A 1 4.34 33.10 -56.92
CA MET A 1 4.18 31.92 -57.79
C MET A 1 5.28 30.94 -57.41
N GLN A 2 4.95 29.94 -56.65
CA GLN A 2 5.53 28.59 -56.69
C GLN A 2 4.78 27.75 -55.68
N ASN A 3 3.89 26.92 -56.23
CA ASN A 3 3.19 25.84 -55.57
C ASN A 3 4.18 24.74 -55.24
N THR A 4 4.17 24.21 -54.01
CA THR A 4 4.72 22.87 -53.73
C THR A 4 3.65 22.06 -53.05
N ASN A 5 3.19 21.04 -53.77
CA ASN A 5 2.34 19.94 -53.39
C ASN A 5 2.89 19.25 -52.12
N ARG A 6 2.10 19.21 -51.04
CA ARG A 6 2.23 18.22 -49.97
C ARG A 6 1.33 17.03 -50.29
N GLU A 7 1.93 15.95 -50.78
CA GLU A 7 1.28 14.68 -50.89
C GLU A 7 0.86 14.18 -49.51
N LYS A 8 -0.43 13.92 -49.34
CA LYS A 8 -1.03 13.25 -48.21
C LYS A 8 -0.65 11.75 -48.28
N LEU A 9 0.30 11.33 -47.47
CA LEU A 9 0.45 9.91 -47.11
C LEU A 9 -0.75 9.51 -46.27
N GLY A 10 -1.62 8.69 -46.88
CA GLY A 10 -2.77 8.08 -46.20
C GLY A 10 -2.31 7.11 -45.11
N SER A 11 -2.62 7.44 -43.85
CA SER A 11 -2.49 6.55 -42.71
C SER A 11 -3.61 5.52 -42.75
N CYS A 12 -3.35 4.35 -43.27
CA CYS A 12 -4.15 3.15 -43.04
C CYS A 12 -3.65 2.51 -41.74
N GLY A 13 -4.02 3.09 -40.60
CA GLY A 13 -3.79 2.56 -39.27
C GLY A 13 -5.12 2.05 -38.73
N SER A 14 -5.28 0.73 -38.61
CA SER A 14 -6.30 0.16 -37.73
C SER A 14 -5.99 0.62 -36.32
N GLU A 15 -6.75 1.57 -35.80
CA GLU A 15 -6.66 2.00 -34.41
C GLU A 15 -6.97 0.82 -33.51
N ASP A 16 -5.99 0.37 -32.74
CA ASP A 16 -6.18 -0.62 -31.68
C ASP A 16 -7.06 0.04 -30.60
N PRO A 17 -8.30 -0.41 -30.38
CA PRO A 17 -9.23 0.21 -29.45
C PRO A 17 -8.72 0.24 -28.00
N PHE A 18 -7.64 -0.49 -27.69
CA PHE A 18 -6.98 -0.51 -26.39
C PHE A 18 -5.86 0.54 -26.24
N LEU A 19 -5.49 1.27 -27.32
CA LEU A 19 -4.47 2.32 -27.29
C LEU A 19 -5.03 3.72 -27.02
N ASN A 20 -6.33 3.91 -27.00
CA ASN A 20 -6.99 5.18 -26.67
C ASN A 20 -6.93 5.47 -25.17
N GLY A 21 -5.74 5.83 -24.65
CA GLY A 21 -5.53 6.15 -23.24
C GLY A 21 -4.09 6.30 -22.80
N VAL A 22 -3.17 6.61 -23.70
CA VAL A 22 -1.71 6.71 -23.40
C VAL A 22 -1.37 7.84 -22.41
N ASN A 23 -2.24 8.82 -22.22
CA ASN A 23 -2.12 9.83 -21.17
C ASN A 23 -2.87 9.37 -19.91
N GLY A 24 -2.20 8.55 -19.05
CA GLY A 24 -2.73 8.17 -17.75
C GLY A 24 -2.64 6.68 -17.39
N MET A 25 -1.93 5.86 -18.16
CA MET A 25 -1.76 4.44 -17.83
C MET A 25 -0.89 4.30 -16.59
N LYS A 26 -1.48 3.86 -15.49
CA LYS A 26 -0.76 3.47 -14.27
C LYS A 26 -0.20 2.06 -14.44
N VAL A 27 1.11 1.90 -14.32
CA VAL A 27 1.76 0.58 -14.34
C VAL A 27 1.52 -0.17 -13.04
N ILE A 28 1.48 0.55 -11.92
CA ILE A 28 1.18 0.00 -10.60
C ILE A 28 -0.04 0.74 -10.05
N ASP A 29 -1.07 0.00 -9.64
CA ASP A 29 -2.29 0.54 -9.07
C ASP A 29 -2.52 0.08 -7.63
N PHE A 30 -3.36 0.83 -6.89
CA PHE A 30 -3.71 0.55 -5.50
C PHE A 30 -5.14 0.02 -5.38
N GLN A 31 -5.31 -1.04 -4.62
CA GLN A 31 -6.60 -1.46 -4.10
C GLN A 31 -6.84 -0.77 -2.75
N ASN A 32 -7.48 0.38 -2.76
CA ASN A 32 -7.69 1.22 -1.58
C ASN A 32 -8.33 0.46 -0.41
N ALA A 33 -9.32 -0.41 -0.67
CA ALA A 33 -10.00 -1.20 0.35
C ALA A 33 -9.07 -2.16 1.13
N SER A 34 -7.91 -2.54 0.56
CA SER A 34 -6.94 -3.44 1.19
C SER A 34 -5.82 -2.71 1.91
N CYS A 35 -5.66 -1.39 1.74
CA CYS A 35 -4.60 -0.63 2.39
C CYS A 35 -4.90 -0.42 3.89
N LYS A 36 -3.94 -0.76 4.76
CA LYS A 36 -4.02 -0.58 6.23
C LYS A 36 -3.16 0.58 6.74
N HIS A 37 -2.81 1.53 5.91
CA HIS A 37 -2.07 2.77 6.25
C HIS A 37 -0.76 2.53 7.02
N CYS A 38 -0.12 1.37 6.83
CA CYS A 38 1.10 1.00 7.57
C CYS A 38 2.37 1.71 7.06
N TYR A 39 2.30 2.44 5.95
CA TYR A 39 3.37 3.20 5.29
C TYR A 39 4.65 2.38 4.97
N LYS A 40 4.60 1.05 5.04
CA LYS A 40 5.76 0.19 4.74
C LYS A 40 6.29 0.43 3.32
N CYS A 41 5.39 0.68 2.35
CA CYS A 41 5.78 1.01 0.99
C CYS A 41 6.52 2.36 0.87
N VAL A 42 6.12 3.39 1.66
CA VAL A 42 6.79 4.70 1.70
C VAL A 42 8.19 4.56 2.29
N ARG A 43 8.33 3.79 3.39
CA ARG A 43 9.63 3.51 4.03
C ARG A 43 10.61 2.83 3.08
N ASN A 44 10.13 1.87 2.28
CA ASN A 44 10.96 1.07 1.38
C ASN A 44 11.08 1.65 -0.03
N CYS A 45 10.54 2.83 -0.29
CA CYS A 45 10.72 3.51 -1.58
C CYS A 45 11.92 4.45 -1.50
N SER A 46 13.07 4.06 -2.04
CA SER A 46 14.30 4.84 -1.99
C SER A 46 14.17 6.18 -2.72
N VAL A 47 13.41 6.22 -3.81
CA VAL A 47 13.15 7.43 -4.59
C VAL A 47 11.93 8.23 -4.11
N LYS A 48 11.29 7.84 -3.00
CA LYS A 48 10.11 8.51 -2.41
C LYS A 48 8.99 8.84 -3.41
N ALA A 49 8.74 7.96 -4.35
CA ALA A 49 7.71 8.09 -5.38
C ALA A 49 6.29 7.69 -4.92
N ILE A 50 6.05 7.62 -3.61
CA ILE A 50 4.74 7.27 -3.03
C ILE A 50 4.27 8.42 -2.17
N SER A 51 3.18 9.06 -2.59
CA SER A 51 2.48 10.07 -1.79
C SER A 51 1.40 9.43 -0.91
N VAL A 52 1.08 10.09 0.19
CA VAL A 52 -0.05 9.73 1.06
C VAL A 52 -1.03 10.89 1.07
N ARG A 53 -2.30 10.59 0.75
CA ARG A 53 -3.40 11.56 0.75
C ARG A 53 -4.64 10.90 1.31
N HIS A 54 -5.31 11.55 2.26
CA HIS A 54 -6.45 10.97 2.98
C HIS A 54 -6.12 9.58 3.53
N GLU A 55 -4.93 9.49 4.14
CA GLU A 55 -4.35 8.26 4.70
C GLU A 55 -4.07 7.15 3.66
N GLN A 56 -4.42 7.32 2.38
CA GLN A 56 -4.16 6.36 1.31
C GLN A 56 -2.84 6.64 0.60
N ALA A 57 -2.12 5.57 0.27
CA ALA A 57 -0.88 5.66 -0.49
C ALA A 57 -1.18 5.69 -2.00
N HIS A 58 -0.51 6.57 -2.74
CA HIS A 58 -0.64 6.74 -4.19
C HIS A 58 0.74 6.76 -4.84
N ILE A 59 0.91 6.13 -6.00
CA ILE A 59 2.15 6.22 -6.79
C ILE A 59 2.14 7.51 -7.59
N MET A 60 3.27 8.20 -7.57
CA MET A 60 3.53 9.36 -8.40
C MET A 60 4.34 8.88 -9.62
N GLU A 61 3.67 8.73 -10.76
CA GLU A 61 4.26 8.15 -11.98
C GLU A 61 5.50 8.91 -12.46
N ASP A 62 5.47 10.25 -12.36
CA ASP A 62 6.61 11.10 -12.74
C ASP A 62 7.87 10.84 -11.88
N HIS A 63 7.69 10.33 -10.66
CA HIS A 63 8.76 10.03 -9.70
C HIS A 63 9.11 8.54 -9.70
N CYS A 64 8.18 7.68 -10.07
CA CYS A 64 8.34 6.22 -9.98
C CYS A 64 9.35 5.71 -11.01
N ILE A 65 10.25 4.83 -10.57
CA ILE A 65 11.20 4.09 -11.43
C ILE A 65 10.72 2.67 -11.75
N HIS A 66 9.50 2.32 -11.39
CA HIS A 66 8.84 1.03 -11.64
C HIS A 66 9.59 -0.21 -11.13
N CYS A 67 10.41 -0.07 -10.08
CA CYS A 67 11.23 -1.16 -9.52
C CYS A 67 10.40 -2.29 -8.87
N GLY A 68 9.13 -2.05 -8.52
CA GLY A 68 8.25 -3.05 -7.91
C GLY A 68 8.46 -3.31 -6.40
N LYS A 69 9.42 -2.67 -5.73
CA LYS A 69 9.70 -2.89 -4.30
C LYS A 69 8.47 -2.70 -3.41
N CYS A 70 7.62 -1.73 -3.76
CA CYS A 70 6.38 -1.47 -3.03
C CYS A 70 5.33 -2.60 -3.12
N LEU A 71 5.38 -3.44 -4.17
CA LEU A 71 4.57 -4.66 -4.29
C LEU A 71 5.07 -5.73 -3.33
N GLU A 72 6.39 -6.03 -3.37
CA GLU A 72 7.03 -7.06 -2.55
C GLU A 72 6.84 -6.82 -1.04
N VAL A 73 6.99 -5.56 -0.59
CA VAL A 73 6.96 -5.23 0.84
C VAL A 73 5.56 -5.06 1.41
N CYS A 74 4.51 -5.09 0.59
CA CYS A 74 3.15 -4.84 1.04
C CYS A 74 2.54 -6.08 1.72
N PRO A 75 2.36 -6.09 3.07
CA PRO A 75 1.83 -7.27 3.75
C PRO A 75 0.34 -7.52 3.48
N GLN A 76 -0.34 -6.53 2.90
CA GLN A 76 -1.77 -6.58 2.59
C GLN A 76 -2.06 -6.85 1.11
N ASN A 77 -1.02 -7.01 0.27
CA ASN A 77 -1.16 -7.13 -1.19
C ASN A 77 -2.07 -6.04 -1.80
N ALA A 78 -2.03 -4.84 -1.20
CA ALA A 78 -2.90 -3.72 -1.59
C ALA A 78 -2.48 -3.04 -2.91
N LYS A 79 -1.47 -3.56 -3.59
CA LYS A 79 -0.97 -3.05 -4.86
C LYS A 79 -0.94 -4.15 -5.89
N ARG A 80 -1.28 -3.79 -7.11
CA ARG A 80 -1.20 -4.67 -8.27
C ARG A 80 -0.56 -3.93 -9.44
N PHE A 81 0.10 -4.63 -10.31
CA PHE A 81 0.48 -4.08 -11.61
C PHE A 81 -0.68 -4.22 -12.60
N ALA A 82 -0.76 -3.30 -13.54
CA ALA A 82 -1.78 -3.35 -14.57
C ALA A 82 -1.53 -4.56 -15.49
N SER A 83 -2.50 -5.46 -15.63
CA SER A 83 -2.41 -6.67 -16.43
C SER A 83 -2.71 -6.41 -17.91
N ASP A 84 -1.97 -7.05 -18.82
CA ASP A 84 -2.30 -7.10 -20.25
C ASP A 84 -2.98 -8.42 -20.66
N LEU A 85 -3.30 -9.28 -19.69
CA LEU A 85 -3.84 -10.63 -19.97
C LEU A 85 -5.11 -10.60 -20.83
N GLU A 86 -6.06 -9.72 -20.52
CA GLU A 86 -7.29 -9.62 -21.32
C GLU A 86 -7.03 -9.12 -22.74
N ARG A 87 -6.05 -8.24 -22.94
CA ARG A 87 -5.59 -7.81 -24.26
C ARG A 87 -5.00 -8.99 -25.03
N ILE A 88 -4.17 -9.81 -24.39
CA ILE A 88 -3.57 -11.00 -25.00
C ILE A 88 -4.66 -12.01 -25.35
N LYS A 89 -5.61 -12.30 -24.46
CA LYS A 89 -6.77 -13.15 -24.72
C LYS A 89 -7.61 -12.62 -25.89
N ALA A 90 -7.75 -11.30 -26.02
CA ALA A 90 -8.45 -10.69 -27.15
C ALA A 90 -7.71 -10.91 -28.48
N TYR A 91 -6.40 -10.79 -28.52
CA TYR A 91 -5.60 -11.09 -29.73
C TYR A 91 -5.76 -12.56 -30.15
N ILE A 92 -5.78 -13.50 -29.19
CA ILE A 92 -6.00 -14.94 -29.46
C ILE A 92 -7.40 -15.16 -30.04
N ARG A 93 -8.44 -14.58 -29.44
CA ARG A 93 -9.83 -14.68 -29.93
C ARG A 93 -10.00 -14.14 -31.35
N GLN A 94 -9.20 -13.12 -31.73
CA GLN A 94 -9.19 -12.53 -33.07
C GLN A 94 -8.32 -13.31 -34.07
N ASN A 95 -7.78 -14.48 -33.69
CA ASN A 95 -6.88 -15.28 -34.51
C ASN A 95 -5.65 -14.51 -35.06
N MET A 96 -5.16 -13.52 -34.27
CA MET A 96 -3.95 -12.79 -34.66
C MET A 96 -2.71 -13.69 -34.51
N ARG A 97 -1.70 -13.47 -35.35
CA ARG A 97 -0.40 -14.11 -35.15
C ARG A 97 0.27 -13.47 -33.93
N ILE A 98 0.50 -14.28 -32.90
CA ILE A 98 1.11 -13.83 -31.64
C ILE A 98 2.37 -14.63 -31.38
N ILE A 99 3.49 -13.94 -31.24
CA ILE A 99 4.78 -14.55 -30.90
C ILE A 99 5.19 -14.14 -29.51
N VAL A 100 5.51 -15.12 -28.68
CA VAL A 100 6.04 -14.90 -27.33
C VAL A 100 7.55 -14.69 -27.41
N SER A 101 8.01 -13.58 -26.79
CA SER A 101 9.40 -13.33 -26.45
C SER A 101 9.61 -13.69 -24.98
N ILE A 102 10.10 -14.91 -24.69
CA ILE A 102 10.28 -15.37 -23.31
C ILE A 102 11.64 -14.96 -22.75
N ALA A 103 11.64 -14.31 -21.58
CA ALA A 103 12.87 -13.93 -20.86
C ALA A 103 13.63 -15.17 -20.39
N PRO A 104 14.96 -15.27 -20.61
CA PRO A 104 15.73 -16.47 -20.27
C PRO A 104 15.71 -16.87 -18.79
N SER A 105 15.26 -15.97 -17.89
CA SER A 105 15.05 -16.26 -16.46
C SER A 105 14.13 -17.47 -16.20
N TYR A 106 13.31 -17.88 -17.16
CA TYR A 106 12.49 -19.11 -17.08
C TYR A 106 13.35 -20.35 -16.84
N LEU A 107 14.59 -20.39 -17.37
CA LEU A 107 15.51 -21.52 -17.21
C LEU A 107 15.88 -21.79 -15.74
N GLY A 108 15.98 -20.73 -14.96
CA GLY A 108 16.27 -20.85 -13.53
C GLY A 108 15.02 -20.99 -12.68
N LEU A 109 13.95 -20.26 -13.01
CA LEU A 109 12.71 -20.23 -12.22
C LEU A 109 11.89 -21.51 -12.41
N MET A 110 11.71 -21.96 -13.64
CA MET A 110 10.96 -23.18 -14.00
C MET A 110 11.91 -24.39 -14.16
N LYS A 111 12.87 -24.53 -13.24
CA LYS A 111 13.98 -25.50 -13.33
C LYS A 111 13.55 -26.96 -13.43
N ASP A 112 12.41 -27.30 -12.83
CA ASP A 112 11.89 -28.67 -12.79
C ASP A 112 11.10 -29.03 -14.07
N GLN A 113 10.96 -28.05 -14.99
CA GLN A 113 10.29 -28.22 -16.27
C GLN A 113 11.29 -28.25 -17.43
N LYS A 114 10.98 -29.02 -18.45
CA LYS A 114 11.74 -28.99 -19.69
C LYS A 114 11.34 -27.75 -20.50
N PRO A 115 12.29 -27.05 -21.15
CA PRO A 115 11.98 -25.90 -22.00
C PRO A 115 10.87 -26.17 -23.03
N GLY A 116 10.89 -27.36 -23.65
CA GLY A 116 9.88 -27.78 -24.64
C GLY A 116 8.45 -27.87 -24.07
N GLN A 117 8.29 -28.26 -22.80
CA GLN A 117 6.97 -28.33 -22.15
C GLN A 117 6.39 -26.93 -21.93
N ILE A 118 7.25 -25.94 -21.66
CA ILE A 118 6.82 -24.54 -21.54
C ILE A 118 6.33 -24.03 -22.90
N VAL A 119 7.03 -24.39 -23.99
CA VAL A 119 6.57 -24.07 -25.33
C VAL A 119 5.22 -24.74 -25.62
N GLY A 120 5.06 -26.02 -25.28
CA GLY A 120 3.80 -26.73 -25.40
C GLY A 120 2.63 -26.08 -24.68
N ALA A 121 2.84 -25.68 -23.42
CA ALA A 121 1.84 -24.96 -22.63
C ALA A 121 1.43 -23.62 -23.28
N LEU A 122 2.40 -22.83 -23.74
CA LEU A 122 2.13 -21.56 -24.42
C LEU A 122 1.40 -21.78 -25.76
N ARG A 123 1.70 -22.86 -26.48
CA ARG A 123 0.97 -23.24 -27.69
C ARG A 123 -0.48 -23.64 -27.37
N GLN A 124 -0.72 -24.36 -26.28
CA GLN A 124 -2.08 -24.69 -25.80
C GLN A 124 -2.89 -23.46 -25.43
N LEU A 125 -2.25 -22.43 -24.84
CA LEU A 125 -2.88 -21.15 -24.55
C LEU A 125 -3.21 -20.32 -25.82
N GLY A 126 -2.76 -20.75 -27.03
CA GLY A 126 -3.11 -20.11 -28.30
C GLY A 126 -2.02 -19.22 -28.91
N PHE A 127 -0.82 -19.20 -28.35
CA PHE A 127 0.30 -18.47 -28.95
C PHE A 127 0.79 -19.18 -30.23
N SER A 128 1.16 -18.39 -31.23
CA SER A 128 1.59 -18.94 -32.54
C SER A 128 2.99 -19.51 -32.50
N GLU A 129 3.92 -18.89 -31.84
CA GLU A 129 5.31 -19.32 -31.70
C GLU A 129 5.91 -18.79 -30.39
N VAL A 130 6.97 -19.44 -29.91
CA VAL A 130 7.75 -19.04 -28.75
C VAL A 130 9.21 -18.90 -29.12
N ARG A 131 9.80 -17.74 -28.80
CA ARG A 131 11.21 -17.42 -29.07
C ARG A 131 11.84 -16.84 -27.79
N GLU A 132 13.12 -17.07 -27.57
CA GLU A 132 13.83 -16.54 -26.43
C GLU A 132 14.28 -15.08 -26.65
N THR A 133 14.05 -14.23 -25.67
CA THR A 133 14.56 -12.84 -25.69
C THR A 133 16.10 -12.79 -25.77
N ALA A 134 16.78 -13.90 -25.53
CA ALA A 134 18.23 -14.05 -25.71
C ALA A 134 18.70 -13.73 -27.14
N GLU A 135 17.84 -13.87 -28.17
CA GLU A 135 18.14 -13.38 -29.53
C GLU A 135 18.33 -11.84 -29.55
N GLY A 136 17.44 -11.12 -28.84
CA GLY A 136 17.58 -9.68 -28.68
C GLY A 136 18.78 -9.30 -27.82
N ALA A 137 19.12 -10.12 -26.82
CA ALA A 137 20.31 -9.93 -26.01
C ALA A 137 21.59 -10.05 -26.86
N ALA A 138 21.66 -11.02 -27.79
CA ALA A 138 22.80 -11.15 -28.70
C ALA A 138 23.02 -9.90 -29.57
N LEU A 139 21.92 -9.28 -30.05
CA LEU A 139 22.02 -8.02 -30.80
C LEU A 139 22.56 -6.88 -29.92
N VAL A 140 22.06 -6.77 -28.68
CA VAL A 140 22.50 -5.74 -27.72
C VAL A 140 23.97 -5.96 -27.30
N THR A 141 24.39 -7.23 -27.11
CA THR A 141 25.79 -7.59 -26.81
C THR A 141 26.73 -7.04 -27.87
N ARG A 142 26.43 -7.24 -29.15
CA ARG A 142 27.26 -6.72 -30.26
C ARG A 142 27.33 -5.19 -30.25
N GLU A 143 26.23 -4.53 -29.92
CA GLU A 143 26.22 -3.07 -29.83
C GLU A 143 27.06 -2.55 -28.65
N TYR A 144 27.01 -3.21 -27.50
CA TYR A 144 27.91 -2.89 -26.38
C TYR A 144 29.37 -3.14 -26.75
N GLN A 145 29.68 -4.22 -27.43
CA GLN A 145 31.03 -4.49 -27.93
C GLN A 145 31.50 -3.42 -28.91
N ARG A 146 30.59 -2.91 -29.76
CA ARG A 146 30.89 -1.78 -30.66
C ARG A 146 31.23 -0.52 -29.86
N LEU A 147 30.41 -0.16 -28.85
CA LEU A 147 30.64 1.00 -27.99
C LEU A 147 31.98 0.93 -27.23
N LEU A 148 32.31 -0.26 -26.72
CA LEU A 148 33.59 -0.50 -26.05
C LEU A 148 34.78 -0.31 -26.99
N ARG A 149 34.70 -0.81 -28.23
CA ARG A 149 35.74 -0.63 -29.25
C ARG A 149 35.88 0.82 -29.71
N GLU A 150 34.76 1.58 -29.77
CA GLU A 150 34.80 3.00 -30.11
C GLU A 150 35.46 3.87 -29.02
N GLY A 151 35.31 3.49 -27.76
CA GLY A 151 35.97 4.17 -26.62
C GLY A 151 35.59 5.66 -26.45
N LYS A 152 34.44 6.08 -26.95
CA LYS A 152 34.04 7.51 -26.96
C LYS A 152 33.44 8.01 -25.64
N GLN A 153 32.75 7.13 -24.91
CA GLN A 153 32.12 7.48 -23.63
C GLN A 153 33.13 7.28 -22.49
N LYS A 154 33.11 8.20 -21.53
CA LYS A 154 33.98 8.10 -20.34
C LYS A 154 33.64 6.87 -19.50
N ASN A 155 32.37 6.66 -19.23
CA ASN A 155 31.83 5.45 -18.61
C ASN A 155 30.65 4.97 -19.47
N ILE A 156 30.34 3.69 -19.41
CA ILE A 156 29.21 3.08 -20.13
C ILE A 156 28.36 2.32 -19.13
N ILE A 157 27.16 2.82 -18.85
CA ILE A 157 26.15 2.11 -18.04
C ILE A 157 25.24 1.35 -18.98
N THR A 158 25.05 0.03 -18.77
CA THR A 158 24.15 -0.78 -19.57
C THR A 158 22.69 -0.37 -19.38
N THR A 159 21.89 -0.47 -20.44
CA THR A 159 20.50 0.04 -20.49
C THR A 159 19.46 -1.08 -20.59
N CYS A 160 19.82 -2.29 -20.20
CA CYS A 160 18.91 -3.45 -20.19
C CYS A 160 17.80 -3.34 -19.15
N CYS A 161 18.07 -2.66 -18.00
CA CYS A 161 17.14 -2.47 -16.89
C CYS A 161 16.40 -1.12 -17.02
N PRO A 162 15.08 -1.09 -17.32
CA PRO A 162 14.35 0.17 -17.46
C PRO A 162 14.31 0.99 -16.16
N SER A 163 14.30 0.32 -14.99
CA SER A 163 14.32 1.01 -13.70
C SER A 163 15.65 1.74 -13.43
N VAL A 164 16.78 1.22 -13.92
CA VAL A 164 18.07 1.94 -13.88
C VAL A 164 18.02 3.15 -14.81
N ASN A 165 17.48 2.98 -16.02
CA ASN A 165 17.33 4.08 -16.98
C ASN A 165 16.47 5.21 -16.39
N ASP A 166 15.30 4.88 -15.83
CA ASP A 166 14.42 5.83 -15.14
C ASP A 166 15.11 6.49 -13.94
N LEU A 167 15.92 5.73 -13.18
CA LEU A 167 16.67 6.26 -12.04
C LEU A 167 17.68 7.32 -12.50
N VAL A 168 18.42 7.06 -13.59
CA VAL A 168 19.38 8.01 -14.13
C VAL A 168 18.67 9.22 -14.74
N GLU A 169 17.71 9.01 -15.65
CA GLU A 169 17.02 10.13 -16.32
C GLU A 169 16.28 11.06 -15.33
N LYS A 170 15.75 10.51 -14.21
CA LYS A 170 14.96 11.27 -13.23
C LYS A 170 15.77 11.86 -12.08
N TYR A 171 16.75 11.14 -11.56
CA TYR A 171 17.44 11.49 -10.31
C TYR A 171 18.93 11.82 -10.46
N TYR A 172 19.52 11.42 -11.59
CA TYR A 172 20.93 11.69 -11.93
C TYR A 172 21.03 12.23 -13.38
N PRO A 173 20.28 13.30 -13.71
CA PRO A 173 20.17 13.79 -15.09
C PRO A 173 21.51 14.16 -15.71
N GLU A 174 22.52 14.52 -14.90
CA GLU A 174 23.89 14.82 -15.31
C GLU A 174 24.69 13.60 -15.80
N LEU A 175 24.19 12.37 -15.51
CA LEU A 175 24.83 11.12 -15.91
C LEU A 175 24.14 10.45 -17.11
N THR A 176 23.17 11.08 -17.74
CA THR A 176 22.42 10.50 -18.87
C THR A 176 23.27 10.22 -20.10
N ASP A 177 24.37 10.96 -20.29
CA ASP A 177 25.35 10.76 -21.36
C ASP A 177 26.22 9.50 -21.15
N GLN A 178 26.23 8.94 -19.93
CA GLN A 178 26.94 7.68 -19.60
C GLN A 178 26.07 6.46 -19.83
N LEU A 179 24.74 6.62 -20.05
CA LEU A 179 23.90 5.52 -20.47
C LEU A 179 24.26 5.08 -21.89
N ALA A 180 24.42 3.79 -22.11
CA ALA A 180 24.62 3.25 -23.46
C ALA A 180 23.39 3.59 -24.32
N PRO A 181 23.53 4.25 -25.49
CA PRO A 181 22.38 4.64 -26.32
C PRO A 181 21.79 3.43 -27.08
N VAL A 182 21.45 2.38 -26.34
CA VAL A 182 21.02 1.06 -26.85
C VAL A 182 19.68 0.69 -26.23
N VAL A 183 18.78 0.12 -27.03
CA VAL A 183 17.52 -0.47 -26.55
C VAL A 183 17.77 -1.71 -25.69
N SER A 184 16.80 -2.05 -24.86
CA SER A 184 16.87 -3.31 -24.11
C SER A 184 16.72 -4.54 -25.02
N PRO A 185 17.17 -5.74 -24.55
CA PRO A 185 16.97 -7.00 -25.27
C PRO A 185 15.51 -7.27 -25.66
N MET A 186 14.55 -6.91 -24.80
CA MET A 186 13.11 -7.05 -25.10
C MET A 186 12.71 -6.24 -26.34
N ILE A 187 13.12 -4.99 -26.41
CA ILE A 187 12.81 -4.09 -27.55
C ILE A 187 13.54 -4.53 -28.80
N ALA A 188 14.82 -4.90 -28.69
CA ALA A 188 15.60 -5.43 -29.81
C ALA A 188 14.93 -6.67 -30.40
N HIS A 189 14.49 -7.60 -29.53
CA HIS A 189 13.82 -8.82 -29.95
C HIS A 189 12.44 -8.56 -30.57
N GLY A 190 11.65 -7.66 -29.99
CA GLY A 190 10.37 -7.25 -30.56
C GLY A 190 10.50 -6.69 -31.97
N ARG A 191 11.50 -5.83 -32.20
CA ARG A 191 11.85 -5.29 -33.53
C ARG A 191 12.31 -6.40 -34.48
N LEU A 192 13.11 -7.36 -34.02
CA LEU A 192 13.54 -8.53 -34.78
C LEU A 192 12.35 -9.38 -35.23
N ILE A 193 11.46 -9.74 -34.30
CA ILE A 193 10.26 -10.53 -34.59
C ILE A 193 9.39 -9.84 -35.64
N LYS A 194 9.10 -8.55 -35.46
CA LYS A 194 8.29 -7.79 -36.43
C LYS A 194 8.95 -7.66 -37.80
N LYS A 195 10.27 -7.60 -37.84
CA LYS A 195 11.00 -7.64 -39.13
C LYS A 195 10.90 -9.00 -39.81
N MET A 196 10.97 -10.10 -39.06
CA MET A 196 10.92 -11.47 -39.61
C MET A 196 9.51 -11.87 -40.04
N TYR A 197 8.48 -11.51 -39.26
CA TYR A 197 7.12 -12.02 -39.42
C TYR A 197 6.11 -10.97 -39.93
N GLY A 198 6.57 -9.74 -40.09
CA GLY A 198 5.75 -8.62 -40.54
C GLY A 198 5.23 -7.75 -39.38
N PRO A 199 4.93 -6.45 -39.65
CA PRO A 199 4.58 -5.46 -38.65
C PRO A 199 3.25 -5.74 -37.95
N GLN A 200 2.35 -6.53 -38.54
CA GLN A 200 1.06 -6.91 -37.95
C GLN A 200 1.16 -8.02 -36.90
N THR A 201 2.31 -8.69 -36.80
CA THR A 201 2.55 -9.71 -35.78
C THR A 201 2.53 -9.08 -34.39
N LYS A 202 1.74 -9.65 -33.51
CA LYS A 202 1.71 -9.24 -32.12
C LYS A 202 2.86 -9.89 -31.35
N VAL A 203 3.62 -9.09 -30.62
CA VAL A 203 4.73 -9.54 -29.80
C VAL A 203 4.34 -9.42 -28.33
N VAL A 204 4.34 -10.55 -27.64
CA VAL A 204 4.10 -10.60 -26.18
C VAL A 204 5.41 -10.93 -25.49
N PHE A 205 5.90 -10.04 -24.67
CA PHE A 205 7.04 -10.34 -23.81
C PHE A 205 6.57 -11.07 -22.55
N LEU A 206 7.17 -12.21 -22.27
CA LEU A 206 6.92 -13.01 -21.07
C LEU A 206 8.15 -12.98 -20.15
N GLY A 207 8.00 -12.41 -18.92
CA GLY A 207 9.13 -12.29 -18.02
C GLY A 207 8.80 -11.80 -16.61
N PRO A 208 9.80 -11.66 -15.73
CA PRO A 208 9.59 -11.38 -14.31
C PRO A 208 9.52 -9.89 -13.95
N CYS A 209 9.51 -8.98 -14.93
CA CYS A 209 9.77 -7.57 -14.73
C CYS A 209 8.57 -6.69 -15.06
N ILE A 210 8.12 -5.87 -14.10
CA ILE A 210 7.01 -4.92 -14.30
C ILE A 210 7.45 -3.62 -15.00
N ALA A 211 8.71 -3.18 -14.80
CA ALA A 211 9.24 -1.99 -15.49
C ALA A 211 9.28 -2.15 -17.02
N LYS A 212 9.35 -3.39 -17.51
CA LYS A 212 9.24 -3.72 -18.94
C LYS A 212 7.91 -3.28 -19.54
N LYS A 213 6.84 -3.20 -18.72
CA LYS A 213 5.55 -2.68 -19.18
C LYS A 213 5.62 -1.18 -19.48
N GLN A 214 6.26 -0.41 -18.61
CA GLN A 214 6.50 1.01 -18.85
C GLN A 214 7.38 1.21 -20.09
N GLU A 215 8.44 0.43 -20.24
CA GLU A 215 9.30 0.48 -21.43
C GLU A 215 8.54 0.18 -22.72
N ALA A 216 7.70 -0.88 -22.75
CA ALA A 216 7.01 -1.31 -23.97
C ALA A 216 5.90 -0.34 -24.40
N ILE A 217 5.15 0.22 -23.44
CA ILE A 217 3.90 0.93 -23.70
C ILE A 217 4.05 2.43 -23.41
N GLY A 218 4.76 2.80 -22.33
CA GLY A 218 4.91 4.17 -21.88
C GLY A 218 6.08 4.93 -22.53
N ASP A 219 7.09 4.24 -23.04
CA ASP A 219 8.24 4.88 -23.69
C ASP A 219 8.02 5.03 -25.20
N LEU A 220 7.63 6.22 -25.60
CA LEU A 220 7.36 6.53 -27.01
C LEU A 220 8.57 6.32 -27.94
N ARG A 221 9.81 6.35 -27.40
CA ARG A 221 11.05 6.14 -28.18
C ARG A 221 11.15 4.72 -28.76
N VAL A 222 10.41 3.78 -28.17
CA VAL A 222 10.44 2.36 -28.55
C VAL A 222 9.05 1.77 -28.83
N SER A 223 8.06 2.64 -28.95
CA SER A 223 6.66 2.28 -29.19
C SER A 223 6.51 1.35 -30.40
N GLY A 224 5.59 0.40 -30.29
CA GLY A 224 5.26 -0.54 -31.36
C GLY A 224 6.23 -1.72 -31.50
N ALA A 225 7.31 -1.81 -30.71
CA ALA A 225 8.20 -2.98 -30.74
C ALA A 225 7.58 -4.22 -30.06
N VAL A 226 6.90 -4.00 -28.93
CA VAL A 226 6.21 -5.04 -28.14
C VAL A 226 4.78 -4.58 -27.89
N ASP A 227 3.81 -5.47 -28.05
CA ASP A 227 2.38 -5.14 -28.01
C ASP A 227 1.74 -5.39 -26.64
N ALA A 228 2.28 -6.35 -25.86
CA ALA A 228 1.79 -6.67 -24.51
C ALA A 228 2.88 -7.31 -23.65
N ILE A 229 2.72 -7.20 -22.34
CA ILE A 229 3.59 -7.83 -21.33
C ILE A 229 2.78 -8.86 -20.55
N LEU A 230 3.28 -10.07 -20.47
CA LEU A 230 2.79 -11.15 -19.62
C LEU A 230 3.86 -11.47 -18.57
N THR A 231 3.50 -11.46 -17.30
CA THR A 231 4.43 -11.83 -16.24
C THR A 231 4.41 -13.34 -16.00
N PHE A 232 5.44 -13.88 -15.36
CA PHE A 232 5.44 -15.29 -14.96
C PHE A 232 4.37 -15.60 -13.91
N GLU A 233 4.05 -14.64 -13.05
CA GLU A 233 2.95 -14.76 -12.09
C GLU A 233 1.59 -14.85 -12.79
N GLU A 234 1.34 -14.00 -13.79
CA GLU A 234 0.10 -14.05 -14.60
C GLU A 234 0.01 -15.32 -15.42
N LEU A 235 1.13 -15.79 -16.00
CA LEU A 235 1.16 -17.07 -16.73
C LEU A 235 0.81 -18.24 -15.81
N GLU A 236 1.39 -18.29 -14.61
CA GLU A 236 1.10 -19.33 -13.62
C GLU A 236 -0.39 -19.34 -13.24
N GLN A 237 -0.98 -18.16 -13.03
CA GLN A 237 -2.41 -18.04 -12.74
C GLN A 237 -3.25 -18.48 -13.93
N TRP A 238 -2.93 -18.03 -15.14
CA TRP A 238 -3.68 -18.38 -16.35
C TRP A 238 -3.64 -19.87 -16.65
N MET A 239 -2.48 -20.52 -16.53
CA MET A 239 -2.37 -21.98 -16.69
C MET A 239 -3.24 -22.73 -15.66
N ARG A 240 -3.31 -22.24 -14.41
CA ARG A 240 -4.21 -22.82 -13.39
C ARG A 240 -5.69 -22.66 -13.76
N GLU A 241 -6.09 -21.51 -14.27
CA GLU A 241 -7.47 -21.25 -14.76
C GLU A 241 -7.86 -22.18 -15.90
N GLU A 242 -6.93 -22.43 -16.84
CA GLU A 242 -7.13 -23.32 -18.00
C GLU A 242 -6.80 -24.81 -17.70
N GLN A 243 -6.47 -25.14 -16.45
CA GLN A 243 -6.12 -26.49 -16.00
C GLN A 243 -4.93 -27.11 -16.77
N ILE A 244 -3.97 -26.28 -17.20
CA ILE A 244 -2.76 -26.71 -17.91
C ILE A 244 -1.69 -27.11 -16.91
N ILE A 245 -1.26 -28.37 -16.95
CA ILE A 245 -0.19 -28.92 -16.11
C ILE A 245 1.08 -29.02 -16.96
N LEU A 246 2.10 -28.19 -16.63
CA LEU A 246 3.33 -28.09 -17.42
C LEU A 246 4.02 -29.43 -17.69
N SER A 247 4.08 -30.32 -16.68
CA SER A 247 4.72 -31.64 -16.82
C SER A 247 4.01 -32.59 -17.80
N GLU A 248 2.76 -32.30 -18.16
CA GLU A 248 1.94 -33.12 -19.07
C GLU A 248 1.90 -32.52 -20.49
N CYS A 249 2.44 -31.30 -20.67
CA CYS A 249 2.47 -30.65 -21.97
C CYS A 249 3.45 -31.32 -22.91
N GLU A 250 3.11 -31.33 -24.22
CA GLU A 250 3.98 -31.79 -25.29
C GLU A 250 5.30 -31.00 -25.32
N GLU A 251 6.41 -31.69 -25.50
CA GLU A 251 7.71 -31.06 -25.68
C GLU A 251 7.85 -30.53 -27.13
N LEU A 252 7.68 -29.23 -27.31
CA LEU A 252 7.84 -28.53 -28.58
C LEU A 252 9.14 -27.71 -28.59
N PRO A 253 9.83 -27.58 -29.73
CA PRO A 253 11.06 -26.80 -29.83
C PRO A 253 10.79 -25.31 -29.78
N MET A 254 11.75 -24.54 -29.24
CA MET A 254 11.81 -23.10 -29.45
C MET A 254 11.95 -22.78 -30.93
N ALA A 255 11.35 -21.68 -31.38
CA ALA A 255 11.45 -21.27 -32.78
C ALA A 255 12.79 -20.63 -33.15
N ASN A 256 13.59 -20.24 -32.16
CA ASN A 256 14.94 -19.70 -32.32
C ASN A 256 16.02 -20.74 -32.07
N PRO A 257 17.22 -20.59 -32.71
CA PRO A 257 18.40 -21.37 -32.35
C PRO A 257 18.91 -21.08 -30.94
N ASP A 258 19.86 -21.86 -30.45
CA ASP A 258 20.51 -21.63 -29.17
C ASP A 258 21.28 -20.30 -29.19
N CYS A 259 21.03 -19.47 -28.16
CA CYS A 259 21.64 -18.16 -28.02
C CYS A 259 22.83 -18.14 -27.04
N GLY A 260 23.29 -19.32 -26.60
CA GLY A 260 24.48 -19.49 -25.76
C GLY A 260 24.48 -18.62 -24.52
N VAL A 261 25.60 -17.96 -24.27
CA VAL A 261 25.85 -17.09 -23.11
C VAL A 261 24.89 -15.92 -22.98
N ASN A 262 24.25 -15.45 -24.08
CA ASN A 262 23.26 -14.37 -24.04
C ASN A 262 22.01 -14.73 -23.21
N ARG A 263 21.81 -16.00 -22.87
CA ARG A 263 20.81 -16.46 -21.92
C ARG A 263 21.12 -16.06 -20.47
N LEU A 264 22.36 -15.63 -20.15
CA LEU A 264 22.77 -15.21 -18.80
C LEU A 264 22.37 -13.77 -18.47
N TYR A 265 21.88 -12.98 -19.39
CA TYR A 265 21.44 -11.58 -19.14
C TYR A 265 20.58 -11.38 -17.89
N PRO A 266 19.68 -12.30 -17.49
CA PRO A 266 18.91 -12.13 -16.25
C PRO A 266 19.69 -12.34 -14.95
N VAL A 267 20.95 -12.79 -15.02
CA VAL A 267 21.80 -13.07 -13.87
C VAL A 267 22.78 -11.91 -13.68
N SER A 268 23.06 -11.51 -12.45
CA SER A 268 24.06 -10.48 -12.15
C SER A 268 25.44 -10.89 -12.69
N GLY A 269 26.05 -10.02 -13.49
CA GLY A 269 27.29 -10.26 -14.20
C GLY A 269 27.11 -10.97 -15.56
N GLY A 270 25.87 -11.33 -15.93
CA GLY A 270 25.61 -12.07 -17.16
C GLY A 270 25.75 -11.24 -18.43
N VAL A 271 25.47 -9.94 -18.37
CA VAL A 271 25.72 -9.03 -19.50
C VAL A 271 27.23 -8.90 -19.71
N LEU A 272 27.99 -8.71 -18.64
CA LEU A 272 29.45 -8.65 -18.69
C LEU A 272 30.05 -9.93 -19.30
N GLN A 273 29.59 -11.11 -18.87
CA GLN A 273 30.04 -12.38 -19.41
C GLN A 273 29.77 -12.47 -20.92
N SER A 274 28.59 -12.05 -21.37
CA SER A 274 28.21 -12.08 -22.78
C SER A 274 29.05 -11.11 -23.63
N VAL A 275 29.31 -9.92 -23.12
CA VAL A 275 30.04 -8.87 -23.86
C VAL A 275 31.52 -9.19 -23.96
N MET A 276 32.10 -9.86 -22.94
CA MET A 276 33.56 -10.07 -22.82
C MET A 276 34.08 -11.34 -23.47
N LEU A 277 33.20 -12.27 -23.89
CA LEU A 277 33.63 -13.54 -24.53
C LEU A 277 34.45 -13.35 -25.82
N GLU A 278 34.25 -12.26 -26.54
CA GLU A 278 34.91 -12.00 -27.85
C GLU A 278 35.99 -10.91 -27.79
N SER A 279 36.15 -10.21 -26.65
CA SER A 279 37.15 -9.13 -26.54
C SER A 279 38.48 -9.68 -26.09
N SER A 280 39.53 -9.54 -26.93
CA SER A 280 40.90 -9.70 -26.45
C SER A 280 41.20 -8.71 -25.31
N GLU A 281 41.67 -9.18 -24.16
CA GLU A 281 41.88 -8.36 -22.96
C GLU A 281 42.84 -7.16 -23.19
N GLU A 282 43.70 -7.25 -24.21
CA GLU A 282 44.69 -6.22 -24.53
C GLU A 282 44.16 -4.90 -25.11
N GLN A 283 42.86 -4.86 -25.55
CA GLN A 283 42.27 -3.67 -26.18
C GLN A 283 41.18 -2.97 -25.34
N ASN A 284 40.88 -3.47 -24.15
CA ASN A 284 39.79 -2.94 -23.35
C ASN A 284 40.28 -1.98 -22.27
N ILE A 285 40.03 -0.69 -22.50
CA ILE A 285 40.39 0.39 -21.57
C ILE A 285 39.42 0.50 -20.38
N TYR A 286 38.27 -0.20 -20.40
CA TYR A 286 37.25 -0.08 -19.39
C TYR A 286 37.40 -1.11 -18.27
N HIS A 287 37.25 -0.65 -17.04
CA HIS A 287 37.08 -1.51 -15.88
C HIS A 287 35.70 -2.15 -15.90
N LYS A 288 35.65 -3.44 -15.61
CA LYS A 288 34.40 -4.23 -15.62
C LYS A 288 33.76 -4.16 -14.23
N LEU A 289 32.53 -3.68 -14.18
CA LEU A 289 31.77 -3.58 -12.93
C LEU A 289 30.35 -4.08 -13.13
N TYR A 290 29.85 -4.92 -12.23
CA TYR A 290 28.43 -5.21 -12.16
C TYR A 290 27.88 -4.81 -10.80
N VAL A 291 26.66 -4.24 -10.80
CA VAL A 291 25.98 -3.73 -9.62
C VAL A 291 24.54 -4.18 -9.67
N ASP A 292 24.06 -4.80 -8.60
CA ASP A 292 22.69 -5.22 -8.44
C ASP A 292 22.11 -4.74 -7.09
N GLY A 293 20.78 -4.56 -7.07
CA GLY A 293 20.10 -3.93 -5.96
C GLY A 293 20.02 -2.40 -6.08
N LEU A 294 18.87 -1.83 -5.71
CA LEU A 294 18.61 -0.40 -5.88
C LEU A 294 19.57 0.47 -5.08
N GLU A 295 19.85 0.11 -3.83
CA GLU A 295 20.75 0.89 -2.96
C GLU A 295 22.18 0.90 -3.51
N ASN A 296 22.67 -0.25 -3.99
CA ASN A 296 23.98 -0.35 -4.62
C ASN A 296 24.06 0.44 -5.93
N CYS A 297 22.97 0.45 -6.72
CA CYS A 297 22.88 1.29 -7.91
C CYS A 297 22.95 2.79 -7.57
N ILE A 298 22.29 3.20 -6.49
CA ILE A 298 22.34 4.58 -5.99
C ILE A 298 23.77 4.92 -5.56
N GLU A 299 24.43 4.07 -4.79
CA GLU A 299 25.83 4.27 -4.34
C GLU A 299 26.79 4.40 -5.54
N MET A 300 26.64 3.52 -6.53
CA MET A 300 27.42 3.56 -7.78
C MET A 300 27.21 4.89 -8.53
N LEU A 301 25.95 5.35 -8.67
CA LEU A 301 25.65 6.61 -9.34
C LEU A 301 26.20 7.82 -8.57
N GLU A 302 26.14 7.79 -7.23
CA GLU A 302 26.78 8.80 -6.40
C GLU A 302 28.29 8.85 -6.59
N SER A 303 28.95 7.68 -6.70
CA SER A 303 30.39 7.60 -6.96
C SER A 303 30.76 8.12 -8.35
N LEU A 304 29.93 7.86 -9.37
CA LEU A 304 30.07 8.44 -10.70
C LEU A 304 29.92 9.97 -10.66
N ARG A 305 28.91 10.48 -9.91
CA ARG A 305 28.66 11.92 -9.75
C ARG A 305 29.84 12.65 -9.07
N ARG A 306 30.47 11.99 -8.10
CA ARG A 306 31.68 12.51 -7.44
C ARG A 306 32.95 12.37 -8.29
N GLY A 307 32.89 11.68 -9.44
CA GLY A 307 34.04 11.45 -10.32
C GLY A 307 35.03 10.42 -9.77
N GLU A 308 34.61 9.55 -8.87
CA GLU A 308 35.43 8.48 -8.26
C GLU A 308 35.64 7.29 -9.22
N LEU A 309 34.75 7.15 -10.21
CA LEU A 309 34.79 6.10 -11.23
C LEU A 309 35.11 6.69 -12.60
N ASP A 310 36.06 6.07 -13.28
CA ASP A 310 36.53 6.49 -14.60
C ASP A 310 36.83 5.27 -15.47
N HIS A 311 36.48 5.35 -16.76
CA HIS A 311 36.65 4.26 -17.73
C HIS A 311 36.05 2.95 -17.21
N CYS A 312 34.76 2.96 -16.83
CA CYS A 312 34.01 1.79 -16.37
C CYS A 312 32.95 1.36 -17.38
N PHE A 313 32.89 0.06 -17.64
CA PHE A 313 31.71 -0.58 -18.26
C PHE A 313 30.89 -1.23 -17.15
N ILE A 314 29.69 -0.71 -16.91
CA ILE A 314 28.90 -1.00 -15.73
C ILE A 314 27.63 -1.73 -16.12
N GLU A 315 27.52 -3.00 -15.74
CA GLU A 315 26.22 -3.69 -15.72
C GLU A 315 25.46 -3.29 -14.47
N ALA A 316 24.27 -2.67 -14.63
CA ALA A 316 23.46 -2.22 -13.51
C ALA A 316 22.04 -2.81 -13.56
N ASN A 317 21.58 -3.37 -12.44
CA ASN A 317 20.27 -3.97 -12.27
C ASN A 317 19.64 -3.56 -10.92
N VAL A 318 18.39 -3.08 -10.91
CA VAL A 318 17.71 -2.67 -9.67
C VAL A 318 17.30 -3.86 -8.79
N CYS A 319 17.09 -5.04 -9.37
CA CYS A 319 16.73 -6.24 -8.60
C CYS A 319 17.96 -6.91 -8.00
N ASP A 320 17.94 -7.21 -6.69
CA ASP A 320 19.00 -7.94 -5.99
C ASP A 320 19.17 -9.35 -6.60
N GLY A 321 20.36 -9.69 -7.09
CA GLY A 321 20.65 -10.96 -7.75
C GLY A 321 20.24 -11.03 -9.22
N GLY A 322 19.83 -9.91 -9.83
CA GLY A 322 19.42 -9.78 -11.22
C GLY A 322 17.93 -10.07 -11.47
N CYS A 323 17.54 -10.14 -12.74
CA CYS A 323 16.14 -10.27 -13.15
C CYS A 323 15.46 -11.59 -12.70
N VAL A 324 16.22 -12.61 -12.35
CA VAL A 324 15.67 -13.88 -11.79
C VAL A 324 14.90 -13.66 -10.50
N LYS A 325 15.18 -12.56 -9.78
CA LYS A 325 14.45 -12.12 -8.59
C LYS A 325 13.55 -10.91 -8.88
N GLY A 326 13.07 -10.78 -10.09
CA GLY A 326 12.14 -9.70 -10.45
C GLY A 326 10.82 -9.77 -9.69
N PRO A 327 10.14 -8.62 -9.48
CA PRO A 327 8.95 -8.50 -8.62
C PRO A 327 7.73 -9.29 -9.11
N ALA A 328 7.74 -9.79 -10.34
CA ALA A 328 6.67 -10.57 -10.95
C ALA A 328 7.16 -11.95 -11.47
N SER A 329 8.16 -12.52 -10.80
CA SER A 329 8.72 -13.84 -11.15
C SER A 329 7.77 -15.01 -10.86
N GLY A 330 6.72 -14.84 -10.06
CA GLY A 330 5.81 -15.92 -9.67
C GLY A 330 6.32 -16.76 -8.49
N ASN A 331 5.54 -17.78 -8.11
CA ASN A 331 5.85 -18.64 -6.95
C ASN A 331 6.33 -20.03 -7.38
N TRP A 332 7.50 -20.10 -8.02
CA TRP A 332 8.09 -21.35 -8.52
C TRP A 332 8.86 -22.15 -7.47
N ASN A 333 8.77 -21.78 -6.19
CA ASN A 333 9.45 -22.43 -5.07
C ASN A 333 10.97 -22.62 -5.28
N VAL A 334 11.62 -21.63 -5.86
CA VAL A 334 13.07 -21.62 -6.15
C VAL A 334 13.70 -20.39 -5.53
N SER A 335 14.79 -20.57 -4.76
CA SER A 335 15.60 -19.43 -4.34
C SER A 335 16.36 -18.84 -5.54
N PHE A 336 16.57 -17.53 -5.55
CA PHE A 336 17.30 -16.85 -6.64
C PHE A 336 18.72 -17.40 -6.83
N VAL A 337 19.39 -17.81 -5.74
CA VAL A 337 20.73 -18.43 -5.80
C VAL A 337 20.67 -19.75 -6.59
N LYS A 338 19.67 -20.59 -6.29
CA LYS A 338 19.47 -21.85 -7.01
C LYS A 338 19.09 -21.62 -8.49
N ALA A 339 18.25 -20.61 -8.76
CA ALA A 339 17.90 -20.23 -10.11
C ALA A 339 19.13 -19.77 -10.92
N LYS A 340 20.01 -18.96 -10.30
CA LYS A 340 21.27 -18.54 -10.91
C LYS A 340 22.17 -19.73 -11.27
N VAL A 341 22.45 -20.61 -10.32
CA VAL A 341 23.29 -21.81 -10.54
C VAL A 341 22.71 -22.69 -11.65
N GLU A 342 21.40 -22.87 -11.67
CA GLU A 342 20.74 -23.69 -12.70
C GLU A 342 20.85 -23.06 -14.09
N MET A 343 20.72 -21.74 -14.20
CA MET A 343 20.93 -21.03 -15.48
C MET A 343 22.38 -21.19 -15.97
N GLU A 344 23.35 -20.94 -15.09
CA GLU A 344 24.77 -21.10 -15.43
C GLU A 344 25.07 -22.54 -15.87
N ARG A 345 24.53 -23.54 -15.17
CA ARG A 345 24.69 -24.96 -15.54
C ARG A 345 24.10 -25.29 -16.90
N ARG A 346 22.87 -24.81 -17.19
CA ARG A 346 22.19 -25.06 -18.47
C ARG A 346 22.92 -24.39 -19.63
N VAL A 347 23.44 -23.18 -19.43
CA VAL A 347 24.23 -22.47 -20.44
C VAL A 347 25.57 -23.17 -20.69
N ALA A 348 26.28 -23.59 -19.64
CA ALA A 348 27.56 -24.29 -19.74
C ALA A 348 27.46 -25.69 -20.43
N ALA A 349 26.30 -26.35 -20.33
CA ALA A 349 26.05 -27.65 -20.94
C ALA A 349 25.89 -27.58 -22.47
N HIS A 350 25.66 -26.40 -23.03
CA HIS A 350 25.54 -26.17 -24.46
C HIS A 350 26.85 -25.58 -24.99
N GLN A 351 27.43 -26.18 -26.02
CA GLN A 351 28.60 -25.62 -26.70
C GLN A 351 28.24 -24.22 -27.19
N ILE A 352 29.10 -23.23 -26.91
CA ILE A 352 28.91 -21.84 -27.31
C ILE A 352 28.95 -21.80 -28.86
N ALA A 353 27.80 -21.96 -29.48
CA ALA A 353 27.66 -21.64 -30.89
C ALA A 353 27.53 -20.11 -30.99
N GLU A 354 28.37 -19.47 -31.79
CA GLU A 354 28.18 -18.08 -32.16
C GLU A 354 26.77 -17.90 -32.75
N TYR A 355 25.86 -17.30 -31.99
CA TYR A 355 24.55 -16.99 -32.53
C TYR A 355 24.66 -15.76 -33.44
N GLU A 356 24.55 -15.97 -34.75
CA GLU A 356 24.40 -14.89 -35.71
C GLU A 356 22.92 -14.56 -35.94
N PRO A 357 22.41 -13.39 -35.49
CA PRO A 357 21.06 -12.99 -35.82
C PRO A 357 20.86 -12.88 -37.33
N GLN A 358 19.81 -13.50 -37.87
CA GLN A 358 19.52 -13.52 -39.32
C GLN A 358 19.19 -12.14 -39.91
N ALA A 359 18.95 -11.12 -39.10
CA ALA A 359 18.60 -9.77 -39.52
C ALA A 359 19.69 -8.76 -39.15
N ARG A 360 20.50 -8.37 -40.15
CA ARG A 360 21.65 -7.44 -39.94
C ARG A 360 21.28 -5.97 -39.70
N GLU A 361 20.03 -5.55 -39.96
CA GLU A 361 19.63 -4.12 -39.88
C GLU A 361 18.37 -3.91 -39.03
N ILE A 362 18.54 -3.96 -37.71
CA ILE A 362 17.51 -3.57 -36.76
C ILE A 362 17.99 -2.32 -36.03
N PRO A 363 17.17 -1.26 -35.95
CA PRO A 363 17.57 -0.06 -35.21
C PRO A 363 17.68 -0.39 -33.72
N LEU A 364 18.89 -0.36 -33.19
CA LEU A 364 19.18 -0.62 -31.77
C LEU A 364 19.39 0.66 -30.98
N TRP A 365 19.52 1.78 -31.65
CA TRP A 365 19.74 3.08 -31.02
C TRP A 365 18.50 3.58 -30.27
N LYS A 366 18.74 4.10 -29.06
CA LYS A 366 17.74 4.75 -28.20
C LYS A 366 18.41 5.92 -27.49
N PRO A 367 17.96 7.18 -27.68
CA PRO A 367 18.47 8.31 -26.91
C PRO A 367 17.95 8.28 -25.48
N PHE A 368 18.79 8.73 -24.55
CA PHE A 368 18.41 9.03 -23.19
C PHE A 368 18.55 10.53 -22.94
N ALA A 369 17.68 11.10 -22.11
CA ALA A 369 17.68 12.53 -21.84
C ALA A 369 17.23 12.81 -20.40
N PRO A 370 17.74 13.87 -19.78
CA PRO A 370 17.26 14.31 -18.48
C PRO A 370 15.74 14.48 -18.41
N ASN A 371 15.12 13.87 -17.42
CA ASN A 371 13.68 13.96 -17.16
C ASN A 371 13.38 14.07 -15.65
N PRO A 372 13.99 15.02 -14.93
CA PRO A 372 13.82 15.14 -13.50
C PRO A 372 12.37 15.52 -13.16
N PRO A 373 11.82 14.96 -12.06
CA PRO A 373 10.52 15.35 -11.54
C PRO A 373 10.50 16.85 -11.21
N LYS A 374 9.39 17.52 -11.55
CA LYS A 374 9.22 18.94 -11.20
C LYS A 374 8.86 19.06 -9.73
N GLU A 375 9.82 19.44 -8.91
CA GLU A 375 9.65 19.62 -7.47
C GLU A 375 9.88 21.07 -7.06
N GLN A 376 9.08 21.53 -6.09
CA GLN A 376 9.30 22.79 -5.40
C GLN A 376 9.84 22.47 -4.01
N PHE A 377 10.81 23.25 -3.55
CA PHE A 377 11.38 23.11 -2.23
C PHE A 377 10.94 24.29 -1.36
N PRO A 378 10.57 24.04 -0.09
CA PRO A 378 10.19 25.10 0.83
C PRO A 378 11.41 25.93 1.23
N THR A 379 11.15 27.19 1.54
CA THR A 379 12.09 28.04 2.27
C THR A 379 12.27 27.53 3.70
N GLU A 380 13.31 27.96 4.39
CA GLU A 380 13.53 27.58 5.80
C GLU A 380 12.38 28.03 6.72
N GLU A 381 11.75 29.15 6.40
CA GLU A 381 10.60 29.67 7.14
C GLU A 381 9.35 28.80 6.96
N GLU A 382 9.04 28.41 5.74
CA GLU A 382 7.94 27.49 5.43
C GLU A 382 8.16 26.10 6.08
N LEU A 383 9.40 25.63 6.04
CA LEU A 383 9.78 24.36 6.66
C LEU A 383 9.53 24.39 8.17
N ARG A 384 9.91 25.48 8.85
CA ARG A 384 9.66 25.66 10.29
C ARG A 384 8.18 25.72 10.64
N VAL A 385 7.34 26.31 9.78
CA VAL A 385 5.89 26.31 10.01
C VAL A 385 5.36 24.87 10.02
N ILE A 386 5.73 24.06 9.03
CA ILE A 386 5.28 22.67 8.93
C ILE A 386 5.80 21.82 10.10
N LEU A 387 7.04 22.03 10.52
CA LEU A 387 7.60 21.34 11.69
C LEU A 387 6.83 21.67 12.98
N LYS A 388 6.48 22.95 13.20
CA LYS A 388 5.67 23.38 14.34
C LYS A 388 4.28 22.74 14.38
N GLU A 389 3.63 22.56 13.22
CA GLU A 389 2.34 21.89 13.13
C GLU A 389 2.37 20.45 13.66
N THR A 390 3.54 19.83 13.69
CA THR A 390 3.75 18.49 14.24
C THR A 390 4.46 18.50 15.61
N GLY A 391 4.42 19.62 16.33
CA GLY A 391 4.97 19.78 17.68
C GLY A 391 6.49 19.86 17.74
N LYS A 392 7.16 20.28 16.65
CA LYS A 392 8.62 20.43 16.58
C LYS A 392 8.98 21.91 16.53
N TYR A 393 9.21 22.48 17.69
CA TYR A 393 9.51 23.91 17.88
C TYR A 393 11.01 24.20 17.81
N SER A 394 11.84 23.20 18.09
CA SER A 394 13.29 23.28 18.10
C SER A 394 13.91 22.01 17.48
N GLU A 395 15.21 22.05 17.17
CA GLU A 395 15.96 20.89 16.65
C GLU A 395 15.98 19.70 17.63
N LYS A 396 15.82 19.96 18.94
CA LYS A 396 15.76 18.92 19.97
C LYS A 396 14.47 18.08 19.87
N ASP A 397 13.41 18.66 19.30
CA ASP A 397 12.12 18.00 19.11
C ASP A 397 12.10 17.13 17.84
N GLU A 398 13.14 17.26 17.01
CA GLU A 398 13.30 16.49 15.76
C GLU A 398 13.86 15.11 16.05
N LEU A 399 13.01 14.15 16.45
CA LEU A 399 13.41 12.78 16.83
C LEU A 399 14.07 11.97 15.70
N ASN A 400 13.83 12.34 14.45
CA ASN A 400 14.36 11.65 13.26
C ASN A 400 14.17 10.11 13.30
N CYS A 401 13.03 9.65 13.85
CA CYS A 401 12.78 8.23 14.15
C CYS A 401 12.47 7.36 12.92
N GLY A 402 12.28 7.95 11.74
CA GLY A 402 12.00 7.24 10.48
C GLY A 402 10.63 6.55 10.38
N ALA A 403 9.80 6.54 11.43
CA ALA A 403 8.52 5.81 11.47
C ALA A 403 7.55 6.24 10.36
N CYS A 404 7.55 7.52 9.98
CA CYS A 404 6.74 8.08 8.89
C CYS A 404 7.22 7.70 7.48
N GLY A 405 8.41 7.07 7.35
CA GLY A 405 9.00 6.69 6.07
C GLY A 405 10.02 7.67 5.50
N TYR A 406 10.34 8.74 6.22
CA TYR A 406 11.39 9.71 5.89
C TYR A 406 12.53 9.61 6.92
N ALA A 407 13.77 9.78 6.48
CA ALA A 407 14.92 9.60 7.38
C ALA A 407 14.98 10.70 8.44
N THR A 408 14.61 11.93 8.09
CA THR A 408 14.62 13.08 9.00
C THR A 408 13.24 13.74 9.11
N CYS A 409 12.99 14.45 10.20
CA CYS A 409 11.78 15.26 10.37
C CYS A 409 11.71 16.39 9.32
N ARG A 410 12.87 16.93 8.91
CA ARG A 410 12.98 17.96 7.86
C ARG A 410 12.60 17.41 6.49
N GLU A 411 13.12 16.24 6.10
CA GLU A 411 12.69 15.57 4.85
C GLU A 411 11.18 15.31 4.81
N LYS A 412 10.60 14.87 5.93
CA LYS A 412 9.15 14.70 6.04
C LYS A 412 8.42 16.02 5.87
N ALA A 413 8.92 17.12 6.43
CA ALA A 413 8.31 18.44 6.28
C ALA A 413 8.41 18.94 4.82
N VAL A 414 9.54 18.71 4.12
CA VAL A 414 9.65 18.95 2.68
C VAL A 414 8.59 18.15 1.91
N ALA A 415 8.41 16.87 2.25
CA ALA A 415 7.41 16.01 1.61
C ALA A 415 5.97 16.49 1.87
N VAL A 416 5.68 17.06 3.04
CA VAL A 416 4.37 17.68 3.34
C VAL A 416 4.16 18.92 2.47
N PHE A 417 5.17 19.79 2.35
CA PHE A 417 5.13 20.95 1.46
C PHE A 417 4.82 20.53 0.02
N GLN A 418 5.49 19.49 -0.46
CA GLN A 418 5.31 18.92 -1.80
C GLN A 418 4.00 18.13 -1.95
N LYS A 419 3.14 18.07 -0.93
CA LYS A 419 1.90 17.28 -0.92
C LYS A 419 2.12 15.77 -1.15
N LYS A 420 3.29 15.27 -0.79
CA LYS A 420 3.66 13.85 -0.82
C LYS A 420 3.35 13.14 0.50
N ALA A 421 3.28 13.88 1.60
CA ALA A 421 3.04 13.36 2.95
C ALA A 421 1.99 14.18 3.69
N GLU A 422 1.40 13.60 4.72
CA GLU A 422 0.48 14.25 5.65
C GLU A 422 1.09 14.35 7.05
N ASN A 423 0.66 15.34 7.84
CA ASN A 423 1.12 15.51 9.21
C ASN A 423 0.76 14.32 10.10
N SER A 424 -0.39 13.68 9.85
CA SER A 424 -0.88 12.46 10.50
C SER A 424 0.07 11.26 10.42
N MET A 425 0.98 11.22 9.43
CA MET A 425 1.99 10.17 9.31
C MET A 425 3.05 10.21 10.42
N CYS A 426 3.18 11.34 11.13
CA CYS A 426 4.12 11.45 12.26
C CYS A 426 3.58 10.71 13.46
N LEU A 427 4.20 9.59 13.85
CA LEU A 427 3.72 8.75 14.96
C LEU A 427 3.64 9.50 16.29
N PRO A 428 4.68 10.24 16.76
CA PRO A 428 4.57 11.02 17.97
C PRO A 428 3.44 12.05 17.95
N TYR A 429 3.25 12.72 16.81
CA TYR A 429 2.15 13.68 16.65
C TYR A 429 0.77 13.01 16.67
N ALA A 430 0.65 11.86 15.98
CA ALA A 430 -0.61 11.11 15.97
C ALA A 430 -0.99 10.61 17.37
N LEU A 431 -0.03 10.11 18.14
CA LEU A 431 -0.22 9.69 19.54
C LEU A 431 -0.63 10.88 20.42
N SER A 432 0.13 11.97 20.39
CA SER A 432 -0.18 13.18 21.17
C SER A 432 -1.57 13.74 20.83
N ARG A 433 -1.97 13.70 19.57
CA ARG A 433 -3.30 14.13 19.15
C ARG A 433 -4.40 13.19 19.65
N ALA A 434 -4.17 11.88 19.62
CA ALA A 434 -5.11 10.88 20.13
C ALA A 434 -5.28 11.02 21.65
N GLU A 435 -4.18 11.19 22.39
CA GLU A 435 -4.18 11.46 23.83
C GLU A 435 -4.92 12.76 24.16
N SER A 436 -4.64 13.84 23.42
CA SER A 436 -5.32 15.12 23.61
C SER A 436 -6.83 15.03 23.38
N MET A 437 -7.26 14.30 22.33
CA MET A 437 -8.69 14.07 22.08
C MET A 437 -9.35 13.23 23.18
N SER A 438 -8.67 12.18 23.64
CA SER A 438 -9.15 11.34 24.75
C SER A 438 -9.33 12.17 26.02
N ASN A 439 -8.32 12.99 26.36
CA ASN A 439 -8.38 13.87 27.51
C ASN A 439 -9.53 14.89 27.41
N VAL A 440 -9.71 15.52 26.22
CA VAL A 440 -10.83 16.45 26.01
C VAL A 440 -12.19 15.76 26.19
N VAL A 441 -12.38 14.55 25.67
CA VAL A 441 -13.65 13.81 25.84
C VAL A 441 -13.89 13.49 27.32
N MET A 442 -12.86 13.05 28.04
CA MET A 442 -12.94 12.78 29.47
C MET A 442 -13.25 14.03 30.28
N ASP A 443 -12.61 15.15 29.94
CA ASP A 443 -12.74 16.41 30.73
C ASP A 443 -14.05 17.16 30.48
N VAL A 444 -14.66 17.01 29.30
CA VAL A 444 -15.93 17.68 28.96
C VAL A 444 -17.14 16.93 29.50
N THR A 445 -17.01 15.63 29.78
CA THR A 445 -18.14 14.85 30.30
C THR A 445 -18.57 15.36 31.71
N PRO A 446 -19.88 15.50 31.95
CA PRO A 446 -20.40 15.90 33.27
C PRO A 446 -20.30 14.77 34.31
N ASN A 447 -19.98 13.57 33.89
CA ASN A 447 -19.87 12.40 34.75
C ASN A 447 -18.53 12.40 35.50
N LEU A 448 -18.53 11.82 36.69
CA LEU A 448 -17.35 11.52 37.46
C LEU A 448 -16.70 10.25 36.90
N ILE A 449 -15.42 10.31 36.48
CA ILE A 449 -14.73 9.19 35.88
C ILE A 449 -13.41 8.91 36.57
N PHE A 450 -13.19 7.61 36.90
CA PHE A 450 -11.90 7.09 37.34
C PHE A 450 -11.51 5.85 36.50
N ILE A 451 -10.21 5.66 36.32
CA ILE A 451 -9.62 4.40 35.87
C ILE A 451 -8.67 3.93 36.96
N VAL A 452 -8.84 2.70 37.43
CA VAL A 452 -8.02 2.12 38.47
C VAL A 452 -7.42 0.79 38.06
N ASP A 453 -6.26 0.47 38.64
CA ASP A 453 -5.65 -0.84 38.52
C ASP A 453 -6.17 -1.82 39.60
N ARG A 454 -5.64 -3.04 39.59
CA ARG A 454 -6.02 -4.11 40.48
C ARG A 454 -5.71 -3.84 41.95
N GLU A 455 -4.73 -2.98 42.21
CA GLU A 455 -4.35 -2.51 43.57
C GLU A 455 -5.19 -1.30 44.03
N MET A 456 -6.26 -0.93 43.27
CA MET A 456 -7.11 0.24 43.49
C MET A 456 -6.38 1.59 43.37
N ARG A 457 -5.18 1.60 42.74
CA ARG A 457 -4.45 2.83 42.46
C ARG A 457 -5.11 3.57 41.31
N ILE A 458 -5.33 4.86 41.47
CA ILE A 458 -5.90 5.68 40.38
C ILE A 458 -4.87 5.83 39.26
N ARG A 459 -5.22 5.39 38.09
CA ARG A 459 -4.45 5.51 36.84
C ARG A 459 -4.85 6.73 36.04
N GLU A 460 -6.12 7.12 36.15
CA GLU A 460 -6.66 8.29 35.45
C GLU A 460 -7.90 8.82 36.17
N CYS A 461 -8.11 10.12 36.12
CA CYS A 461 -9.34 10.78 36.58
C CYS A 461 -9.65 11.99 35.69
N ASN A 462 -10.93 12.23 35.43
CA ASN A 462 -11.35 13.38 34.64
C ASN A 462 -11.47 14.67 35.49
N LYS A 463 -11.63 15.79 34.79
CA LYS A 463 -11.76 17.12 35.42
C LYS A 463 -12.90 17.19 36.44
N LYS A 464 -14.02 16.50 36.17
CA LYS A 464 -15.15 16.45 37.08
C LYS A 464 -14.80 15.78 38.41
N ALA A 465 -14.00 14.72 38.38
CA ALA A 465 -13.47 14.09 39.60
C ALA A 465 -12.55 15.03 40.40
N GLN A 466 -11.66 15.73 39.71
CA GLN A 466 -10.75 16.70 40.34
C GLN A 466 -11.52 17.84 41.03
N GLU A 467 -12.54 18.38 40.36
CA GLU A 467 -13.38 19.45 40.91
C GLU A 467 -14.18 19.03 42.14
N LEU A 468 -14.76 17.81 42.13
CA LEU A 468 -15.61 17.33 43.21
C LEU A 468 -14.82 16.95 44.46
N PHE A 469 -13.61 16.38 44.29
CA PHE A 469 -12.77 15.98 45.40
C PHE A 469 -11.70 17.02 45.78
N GLY A 470 -11.59 18.12 45.02
CA GLY A 470 -10.67 19.22 45.31
C GLY A 470 -9.20 18.82 45.17
N ILE A 471 -8.87 17.92 44.26
CA ILE A 471 -7.52 17.38 44.04
C ILE A 471 -7.07 17.65 42.63
N SER A 472 -5.75 17.82 42.41
CA SER A 472 -5.19 17.84 41.05
C SER A 472 -5.09 16.43 40.47
N ARG A 473 -4.99 16.32 39.14
CA ARG A 473 -4.77 15.04 38.49
C ARG A 473 -3.50 14.36 38.99
N GLU A 474 -2.43 15.13 39.18
CA GLU A 474 -1.12 14.59 39.61
C GLU A 474 -1.24 14.02 41.05
N GLU A 475 -1.94 14.69 41.94
CA GLU A 475 -2.22 14.20 43.30
C GLU A 475 -3.11 12.95 43.26
N ALA A 476 -4.11 12.88 42.38
CA ALA A 476 -4.99 11.73 42.25
C ALA A 476 -4.24 10.46 41.81
N LEU A 477 -3.28 10.59 40.90
CA LEU A 477 -2.47 9.46 40.39
C LEU A 477 -1.55 8.81 41.44
N GLU A 478 -1.28 9.53 42.52
CA GLU A 478 -0.50 9.04 43.69
C GLU A 478 -1.35 8.36 44.74
N ARG A 479 -2.70 8.41 44.61
CA ARG A 479 -3.65 7.94 45.63
C ARG A 479 -4.40 6.69 45.21
N TYR A 480 -5.17 6.16 46.14
CA TYR A 480 -6.01 4.97 45.96
C TYR A 480 -7.49 5.37 45.95
N LEU A 481 -8.29 4.63 45.19
CA LEU A 481 -9.73 4.90 45.01
C LEU A 481 -10.51 4.85 46.31
N TYR A 482 -10.16 3.93 47.23
CA TYR A 482 -10.84 3.76 48.52
C TYR A 482 -10.70 4.98 49.44
N GLU A 483 -9.81 5.94 49.15
CA GLU A 483 -9.71 7.21 49.87
C GLU A 483 -10.86 8.17 49.52
N PHE A 484 -11.54 7.93 48.41
CA PHE A 484 -12.56 8.81 47.83
C PHE A 484 -13.95 8.22 47.82
N ILE A 485 -14.08 6.93 47.55
CA ILE A 485 -15.36 6.22 47.37
C ILE A 485 -15.27 4.80 47.92
N ASP A 486 -16.42 4.16 48.13
CA ASP A 486 -16.51 2.74 48.43
C ASP A 486 -16.06 1.89 47.20
N THR A 487 -15.25 0.88 47.43
CA THR A 487 -14.63 0.07 46.35
C THR A 487 -15.20 -1.35 46.28
N ALA A 488 -16.21 -1.71 47.05
CA ALA A 488 -16.74 -3.08 47.09
C ALA A 488 -17.19 -3.59 45.72
N ASP A 489 -17.89 -2.78 44.95
CA ASP A 489 -18.36 -3.12 43.62
C ASP A 489 -17.19 -3.21 42.60
N VAL A 490 -16.16 -2.38 42.78
CA VAL A 490 -14.96 -2.41 41.92
C VAL A 490 -14.16 -3.69 42.17
N GLU A 491 -14.05 -4.14 43.44
CA GLU A 491 -13.41 -5.39 43.82
C GLU A 491 -14.16 -6.59 43.23
N GLU A 492 -15.49 -6.58 43.27
CA GLU A 492 -16.32 -7.62 42.65
C GLU A 492 -16.07 -7.72 41.16
N VAL A 493 -16.01 -6.58 40.44
CA VAL A 493 -15.72 -6.56 38.98
C VAL A 493 -14.32 -7.08 38.68
N PHE A 494 -13.30 -6.80 39.50
CA PHE A 494 -11.98 -7.38 39.33
C PHE A 494 -11.96 -8.91 39.54
N GLN A 495 -12.79 -9.43 40.46
CA GLN A 495 -12.87 -10.87 40.75
C GLN A 495 -13.65 -11.62 39.68
N THR A 496 -14.81 -11.10 39.30
CA THR A 496 -15.74 -11.76 38.37
C THR A 496 -15.41 -11.49 36.91
N ARG A 497 -14.75 -10.35 36.61
CA ARG A 497 -14.55 -9.76 35.28
C ARG A 497 -15.86 -9.43 34.57
N GLU A 498 -16.97 -9.36 35.28
CA GLU A 498 -18.26 -8.96 34.76
C GLU A 498 -18.49 -7.48 35.06
N SER A 499 -18.84 -6.69 34.02
CA SER A 499 -19.05 -5.25 34.16
C SER A 499 -20.43 -4.96 34.76
N ILE A 500 -20.50 -3.98 35.64
CA ILE A 500 -21.75 -3.43 36.18
C ILE A 500 -22.18 -2.28 35.28
N THR A 501 -23.38 -2.38 34.69
CA THR A 501 -23.84 -1.39 33.69
C THR A 501 -24.81 -0.37 34.27
N TYR A 502 -25.59 -0.75 35.27
CA TYR A 502 -26.57 0.14 35.92
C TYR A 502 -26.80 -0.22 37.38
N LYS A 503 -26.25 0.58 38.30
CA LYS A 503 -26.53 0.47 39.70
C LYS A 503 -26.72 1.85 40.29
N LYS A 504 -27.80 2.08 41.08
CA LYS A 504 -28.01 3.33 41.78
C LYS A 504 -27.29 3.27 43.12
N VAL A 505 -26.43 4.24 43.37
CA VAL A 505 -25.64 4.37 44.59
C VAL A 505 -25.77 5.76 45.21
N GLN A 506 -25.59 5.82 46.50
CA GLN A 506 -25.50 7.08 47.24
C GLN A 506 -24.03 7.34 47.58
N LEU A 507 -23.45 8.38 47.00
CA LEU A 507 -22.10 8.83 47.35
C LEU A 507 -22.21 9.79 48.55
N GLU A 508 -22.02 9.26 49.77
CA GLU A 508 -22.26 10.01 51.01
C GLU A 508 -21.35 11.24 51.14
N GLN A 509 -20.06 11.13 50.75
CA GLN A 509 -19.09 12.21 50.83
C GLN A 509 -19.45 13.40 49.92
N LEU A 510 -20.21 13.16 48.84
CA LEU A 510 -20.62 14.18 47.87
C LEU A 510 -22.10 14.56 47.99
N GLU A 511 -22.86 13.96 48.93
CA GLU A 511 -24.33 14.09 49.06
C GLU A 511 -25.06 13.89 47.71
N MET A 512 -24.53 13.00 46.85
CA MET A 512 -24.95 12.81 45.46
C MET A 512 -25.59 11.44 45.28
N LYS A 513 -26.77 11.38 44.66
CA LYS A 513 -27.31 10.14 44.11
C LYS A 513 -26.75 9.94 42.71
N ALA A 514 -26.10 8.82 42.47
CA ALA A 514 -25.44 8.55 41.20
C ALA A 514 -25.91 7.21 40.57
N GLU A 515 -25.89 7.16 39.27
CA GLU A 515 -25.91 5.93 38.52
C GLU A 515 -24.48 5.49 38.25
N GLU A 516 -24.12 4.31 38.75
CA GLU A 516 -22.80 3.73 38.67
C GLU A 516 -22.69 2.79 37.50
N LYS A 517 -21.57 2.91 36.75
CA LYS A 517 -21.14 1.98 35.73
C LYS A 517 -19.69 1.59 35.96
N ILE A 518 -19.41 0.29 36.04
CA ILE A 518 -18.07 -0.24 36.26
C ILE A 518 -17.75 -1.19 35.14
N ILE A 519 -16.75 -0.87 34.32
CA ILE A 519 -16.41 -1.61 33.10
C ILE A 519 -15.01 -2.19 33.23
N TYR A 520 -14.89 -3.51 33.14
CA TYR A 520 -13.60 -4.20 33.14
C TYR A 520 -12.89 -4.04 31.77
N ILE A 521 -11.63 -3.58 31.79
CA ILE A 521 -10.76 -3.39 30.62
C ILE A 521 -9.69 -4.49 30.64
N GLY A 522 -9.94 -5.60 29.93
CA GLY A 522 -9.10 -6.80 29.97
C GLY A 522 -7.66 -6.59 29.52
N ASP A 523 -7.43 -5.81 28.45
CA ASP A 523 -6.10 -5.57 27.89
C ASP A 523 -5.18 -4.75 28.81
N MET A 524 -5.75 -4.00 29.74
CA MET A 524 -5.01 -3.15 30.68
C MET A 524 -5.05 -3.67 32.12
N GLU A 525 -5.76 -4.76 32.41
CA GLU A 525 -6.07 -5.24 33.77
C GLU A 525 -6.57 -4.11 34.67
N SER A 526 -7.43 -3.24 34.13
CA SER A 526 -7.92 -2.03 34.77
C SER A 526 -9.44 -1.99 34.73
N VAL A 527 -10.02 -1.14 35.56
CA VAL A 527 -11.46 -0.90 35.61
C VAL A 527 -11.76 0.57 35.38
N LEU A 528 -12.71 0.85 34.47
CA LEU A 528 -13.27 2.17 34.25
C LEU A 528 -14.54 2.32 35.05
N ILE A 529 -14.60 3.34 35.88
CA ILE A 529 -15.71 3.67 36.78
C ILE A 529 -16.31 4.99 36.35
N ILE A 530 -17.62 5.00 36.16
CA ILE A 530 -18.38 6.19 35.75
C ILE A 530 -19.54 6.40 36.72
N TYR A 531 -19.64 7.58 37.33
CA TYR A 531 -20.79 8.00 38.10
C TYR A 531 -21.50 9.13 37.40
N GLN A 532 -22.75 8.91 37.06
CA GLN A 532 -23.64 9.93 36.50
C GLN A 532 -24.49 10.50 37.63
N ASP A 533 -24.42 11.82 37.89
CA ASP A 533 -25.27 12.50 38.87
C ASP A 533 -26.73 12.48 38.42
N ILE A 534 -27.56 11.79 39.18
CA ILE A 534 -29.02 11.69 38.97
C ILE A 534 -29.80 12.33 40.14
N THR A 535 -29.14 13.13 40.98
CA THR A 535 -29.74 13.72 42.16
C THR A 535 -30.96 14.62 41.84
N LYS A 536 -30.86 15.38 40.77
CA LYS A 536 -31.97 16.25 40.32
C LYS A 536 -33.15 15.44 39.78
N GLU A 537 -32.88 14.42 39.01
CA GLU A 537 -33.87 13.51 38.44
C GLU A 537 -34.60 12.74 39.54
N GLU A 538 -33.87 12.21 40.51
CA GLU A 538 -34.46 11.47 41.64
C GLU A 538 -35.29 12.40 42.53
N LYS A 539 -34.80 13.61 42.84
CA LYS A 539 -35.58 14.63 43.58
C LYS A 539 -36.84 15.04 42.81
N ALA A 540 -36.75 15.16 41.50
CA ALA A 540 -37.93 15.47 40.66
C ALA A 540 -38.97 14.33 40.68
N LYS A 541 -38.49 13.07 40.58
CA LYS A 541 -39.35 11.87 40.70
C LYS A 541 -40.03 11.80 42.07
N GLU A 542 -39.28 12.04 43.14
CA GLU A 542 -39.78 12.01 44.50
C GLU A 542 -40.82 13.14 44.73
N LYS A 543 -40.55 14.34 44.23
CA LYS A 543 -41.50 15.46 44.28
C LYS A 543 -42.79 15.14 43.48
N HIS A 544 -42.65 14.54 42.31
CA HIS A 544 -43.80 14.14 41.48
C HIS A 544 -44.59 13.03 42.15
N TYR A 545 -43.93 12.06 42.79
CA TYR A 545 -44.59 11.00 43.55
C TYR A 545 -45.36 11.58 44.76
N ASN A 546 -44.73 12.48 45.53
CA ASN A 546 -45.37 13.14 46.68
C ASN A 546 -46.60 13.96 46.19
N LEU A 547 -46.50 14.71 45.10
CA LEU A 547 -47.62 15.43 44.52
C LEU A 547 -48.75 14.51 44.09
N LYS A 548 -48.44 13.35 43.50
CA LYS A 548 -49.43 12.33 43.19
C LYS A 548 -50.12 11.80 44.43
N MET A 549 -49.37 11.52 45.50
CA MET A 549 -49.93 11.04 46.78
C MET A 549 -50.83 12.08 47.44
N GLU A 550 -50.39 13.36 47.51
CA GLU A 550 -51.23 14.46 48.00
C GLU A 550 -52.53 14.59 47.18
N THR A 551 -52.45 14.44 45.86
CA THR A 551 -53.60 14.50 44.95
C THR A 551 -54.56 13.34 45.22
N VAL A 552 -54.06 12.11 45.44
CA VAL A 552 -54.84 10.95 45.81
C VAL A 552 -55.53 11.13 47.17
N GLU A 553 -54.79 11.63 48.19
CA GLU A 553 -55.36 11.92 49.49
C GLU A 553 -56.47 13.01 49.43
N MET A 554 -56.24 14.05 48.61
CA MET A 554 -57.23 15.13 48.41
C MET A 554 -58.46 14.58 47.70
N ALA A 555 -58.29 13.76 46.68
CA ALA A 555 -59.37 13.08 46.00
C ALA A 555 -60.15 12.16 46.95
N GLN A 556 -59.45 11.42 47.82
CA GLN A 556 -60.08 10.56 48.84
C GLN A 556 -60.91 11.41 49.83
N ARG A 557 -60.38 12.51 50.32
CA ARG A 557 -61.13 13.43 51.20
C ARG A 557 -62.36 14.02 50.53
N VAL A 558 -62.32 14.35 49.25
CA VAL A 558 -63.48 14.82 48.49
C VAL A 558 -64.50 13.71 48.34
N ILE A 559 -64.07 12.48 48.03
CA ILE A 559 -64.92 11.29 47.93
C ILE A 559 -65.64 11.03 49.26
N ASP A 560 -64.89 11.03 50.36
CA ASP A 560 -65.42 10.78 51.69
C ASP A 560 -66.44 11.88 52.11
N LYS A 561 -66.13 13.15 51.79
CA LYS A 561 -67.06 14.28 52.03
C LYS A 561 -68.32 14.20 51.17
N GLN A 562 -68.19 13.86 49.86
CA GLN A 562 -69.32 13.66 48.99
C GLN A 562 -70.18 12.45 49.41
N MET A 563 -69.53 11.38 49.88
CA MET A 563 -70.19 10.22 50.45
C MET A 563 -70.97 10.54 51.70
N MET A 564 -70.43 11.36 52.60
CA MET A 564 -71.12 11.81 53.82
C MET A 564 -72.36 12.67 53.48
N VAL A 565 -72.22 13.59 52.54
CA VAL A 565 -73.35 14.39 52.01
C VAL A 565 -74.36 13.52 51.27
N ALA A 566 -73.89 12.56 50.49
CA ALA A 566 -74.82 11.59 49.79
C ALA A 566 -75.51 10.68 50.80
N GLN A 567 -74.87 10.27 51.90
CA GLN A 567 -75.50 9.50 52.97
C GLN A 567 -76.55 10.34 53.74
N GLU A 568 -76.30 11.65 53.98
CA GLU A 568 -77.24 12.58 54.53
C GLU A 568 -78.49 12.79 53.63
N ILE A 569 -78.22 12.94 52.30
CA ILE A 569 -79.32 13.07 51.29
C ILE A 569 -80.03 11.72 51.12
N ALA A 570 -79.37 10.57 51.15
CA ALA A 570 -79.96 9.22 51.07
C ALA A 570 -80.80 8.87 52.30
N GLY A 571 -80.39 9.43 53.46
CA GLY A 571 -81.28 9.39 54.66
C GLY A 571 -82.56 10.15 54.49
N LEU A 572 -82.63 11.05 53.49
CA LEU A 572 -83.81 11.84 53.11
C LEU A 572 -84.58 11.30 51.86
N LEU A 573 -83.90 10.56 50.97
CA LEU A 573 -84.47 10.06 49.68
C LEU A 573 -83.76 8.71 49.38
N GLY A 574 -84.36 7.59 49.78
CA GLY A 574 -83.85 6.25 49.48
C GLY A 574 -83.49 6.02 47.99
N GLU A 575 -82.34 5.39 47.81
CA GLU A 575 -81.72 4.88 46.57
C GLU A 575 -80.87 5.87 45.77
N THR A 576 -79.48 5.64 45.77
CA THR A 576 -78.54 5.67 44.61
C THR A 576 -77.08 5.85 45.00
N THR A 577 -76.64 5.40 46.17
CA THR A 577 -75.26 5.69 46.70
C THR A 577 -74.16 4.64 46.36
N ALA A 578 -74.55 3.47 45.83
CA ALA A 578 -73.59 2.38 45.57
C ALA A 578 -72.75 2.56 44.27
N GLU A 579 -73.39 3.05 43.19
CA GLU A 579 -72.74 3.21 41.87
C GLU A 579 -71.70 4.35 41.86
N THR A 580 -71.96 5.44 42.58
CA THR A 580 -71.03 6.57 42.66
C THR A 580 -69.73 6.18 43.42
N LYS A 581 -69.86 5.37 44.48
CA LYS A 581 -68.73 4.86 45.26
C LYS A 581 -67.83 3.95 44.40
N VAL A 582 -68.39 3.05 43.62
CA VAL A 582 -67.69 2.13 42.74
C VAL A 582 -66.93 2.90 41.65
N THR A 583 -67.49 3.92 41.07
CA THR A 583 -66.90 4.73 40.00
C THR A 583 -65.72 5.58 40.52
N LEU A 584 -65.88 6.20 41.68
CA LEU A 584 -64.82 7.02 42.31
C LEU A 584 -63.66 6.16 42.86
N THR A 585 -63.97 4.96 43.36
CA THR A 585 -62.95 4.01 43.77
C THR A 585 -62.14 3.51 42.56
N LYS A 586 -62.76 3.20 41.44
CA LYS A 586 -62.10 2.86 40.18
C LYS A 586 -61.20 3.98 39.67
N LEU A 587 -61.59 5.24 39.78
CA LEU A 587 -60.78 6.40 39.42
C LEU A 587 -59.52 6.51 40.27
N ARG A 588 -59.66 6.32 41.60
CA ARG A 588 -58.51 6.27 42.54
C ARG A 588 -57.55 5.16 42.18
N ASP A 589 -58.08 3.94 41.95
CA ASP A 589 -57.24 2.77 41.66
C ASP A 589 -56.55 2.89 40.30
N SER A 590 -57.17 3.54 39.32
CA SER A 590 -56.52 3.88 38.03
C SER A 590 -55.37 4.89 38.22
N ILE A 591 -55.48 5.88 39.06
CA ILE A 591 -54.42 6.87 39.34
C ILE A 591 -53.23 6.21 40.10
N LEU A 592 -53.51 5.18 40.91
CA LEU A 592 -52.48 4.41 41.61
C LEU A 592 -51.76 3.38 40.73
N LEU A 593 -52.44 2.81 39.69
CA LEU A 593 -51.89 1.78 38.82
C LEU A 593 -51.03 2.35 37.68
N ASP A 594 -51.13 3.61 37.31
CA ASP A 594 -50.25 4.28 36.33
C ASP A 594 -48.81 4.53 36.86
N GLY A 595 -48.48 4.03 38.05
CA GLY A 595 -47.19 4.21 38.71
C GLY A 595 -46.27 2.96 38.71
N GLU A 596 -46.73 1.80 38.19
CA GLU A 596 -45.94 0.54 38.16
C GLU A 596 -45.63 0.08 36.74
N GLY A 597 -45.18 1.00 35.88
CA GLY A 597 -44.79 0.64 34.53
C GLY A 597 -43.85 1.63 33.92
N GLU A 598 -42.57 1.68 34.44
CA GLU A 598 -41.33 2.02 33.68
C GLU A 598 -40.11 1.75 34.54
#